data_f8b05e95623c4e0d10cca0e0115012a3
#
_entry.id   f8b05e95623c4e0d10cca0e0115012a3
#
_cell.length_a   1.000
_cell.length_b   1.000
_cell.length_c   1.000
_cell.angle_alpha   90.00
_cell.angle_beta   90.00
_cell.angle_gamma   90.00
#
_symmetry.space_group_name_H-M   'P 1'
#
loop_
_entity.id
_entity.type
_entity.pdbx_description
1 polymer ?
#
loop_
_entity_poly.entity_id
_entity_poly.type
_entity_poly.pdbx_seq_one_letter_code
_entity_poly.pdbx_strand_id
1 'polypeptide(L)'
;KALDNLHVGDYIGVKGELFTTQKGEISVLVKEFTFLSKTLRPLPEKWHGLTDQETAYRKRYLDLISNTETMDRFKFRSQFIRELRNFYAKHGFVELDTPVLQVAASGALAKPFKTHYNALDMDVYLRIAPEIYLKEAIVGGFDKIFEIARVFRNEGMDASHLQEFTMVEHYASYWDYKDNMKFTEEMFVEIVGKLKGSMNITIPNREGELVSVDLTPPWDRKTPRELNIADSGL
;
A
#
# COMPACT_ATOMS: atom_id res chain seq x y z
N LYS A 1 -30.17 29.09 -19.50
CA LYS A 1 -29.69 29.98 -18.42
C LYS A 1 -29.08 29.27 -17.22
N ALA A 2 -29.62 28.14 -16.76
CA ALA A 2 -29.04 27.42 -15.62
C ALA A 2 -27.73 26.68 -15.99
N LEU A 3 -27.65 26.13 -17.21
CA LEU A 3 -26.48 25.43 -17.72
C LEU A 3 -25.31 26.36 -18.08
N ASP A 4 -25.58 27.64 -18.38
CA ASP A 4 -24.57 28.62 -18.76
C ASP A 4 -23.58 28.96 -17.64
N ASN A 5 -23.93 28.63 -16.39
CA ASN A 5 -23.12 28.85 -15.20
C ASN A 5 -22.38 27.60 -14.70
N LEU A 6 -22.51 26.47 -15.41
CA LEU A 6 -21.78 25.26 -15.08
C LEU A 6 -20.38 25.27 -15.70
N HIS A 7 -19.40 24.87 -14.90
CA HIS A 7 -18.01 24.74 -15.33
C HIS A 7 -17.50 23.34 -15.07
N VAL A 8 -16.47 22.95 -15.79
CA VAL A 8 -15.80 21.66 -15.57
C VAL A 8 -15.25 21.60 -14.14
N GLY A 9 -15.63 20.53 -13.44
CA GLY A 9 -15.31 20.32 -12.03
C GLY A 9 -16.42 20.71 -11.05
N ASP A 10 -17.51 21.35 -11.50
CA ASP A 10 -18.68 21.56 -10.66
C ASP A 10 -19.36 20.23 -10.33
N TYR A 11 -19.91 20.12 -9.13
CA TYR A 11 -20.68 18.96 -8.71
C TYR A 11 -22.16 19.22 -8.91
N ILE A 12 -22.81 18.29 -9.60
CA ILE A 12 -24.26 18.32 -9.81
C ILE A 12 -24.87 16.97 -9.42
N GLY A 13 -26.08 17.03 -8.84
CA GLY A 13 -26.93 15.86 -8.67
C GLY A 13 -27.88 15.75 -9.87
N VAL A 14 -28.10 14.54 -10.39
CA VAL A 14 -28.99 14.33 -11.53
C VAL A 14 -30.02 13.26 -11.24
N LYS A 15 -31.26 13.48 -11.73
CA LYS A 15 -32.29 12.44 -11.80
C LYS A 15 -32.65 12.22 -13.25
N GLY A 16 -32.78 10.96 -13.66
CA GLY A 16 -33.06 10.62 -15.05
C GLY A 16 -33.13 9.12 -15.31
N GLU A 17 -33.17 8.75 -16.56
CA GLU A 17 -33.24 7.36 -17.02
C GLU A 17 -31.86 6.91 -17.51
N LEU A 18 -31.45 5.70 -17.14
CA LEU A 18 -30.25 5.09 -17.68
C LEU A 18 -30.48 4.64 -19.12
N PHE A 19 -29.53 4.94 -19.98
CA PHE A 19 -29.50 4.45 -21.35
C PHE A 19 -28.06 4.17 -21.79
N THR A 20 -27.91 3.36 -22.82
CA THR A 20 -26.61 3.10 -23.44
C THR A 20 -26.49 3.91 -24.71
N THR A 21 -25.40 4.67 -24.83
CA THR A 21 -25.11 5.44 -26.05
C THR A 21 -24.79 4.52 -27.24
N GLN A 22 -24.80 5.04 -28.47
CA GLN A 22 -24.40 4.27 -29.66
C GLN A 22 -22.95 3.74 -29.58
N LYS A 23 -22.10 4.35 -28.74
CA LYS A 23 -20.72 3.91 -28.50
C LYS A 23 -20.58 2.93 -27.31
N GLY A 24 -21.71 2.47 -26.74
CA GLY A 24 -21.71 1.51 -25.63
C GLY A 24 -21.53 2.12 -24.23
N GLU A 25 -21.50 3.44 -24.08
CA GLU A 25 -21.35 4.09 -22.77
C GLU A 25 -22.69 4.15 -22.02
N ILE A 26 -22.68 3.76 -20.74
CA ILE A 26 -23.82 3.92 -19.84
C ILE A 26 -23.93 5.39 -19.46
N SER A 27 -25.06 5.99 -19.78
CA SER A 27 -25.33 7.43 -19.59
C SER A 27 -26.67 7.65 -18.90
N VAL A 28 -26.88 8.85 -18.36
CA VAL A 28 -28.14 9.26 -17.74
C VAL A 28 -28.80 10.31 -18.62
N LEU A 29 -30.01 10.03 -19.13
CA LEU A 29 -30.88 11.03 -19.75
C LEU A 29 -31.47 11.90 -18.62
N VAL A 30 -30.84 13.05 -18.37
CA VAL A 30 -31.15 13.93 -17.24
C VAL A 30 -32.52 14.59 -17.43
N LYS A 31 -33.47 14.38 -16.52
CA LYS A 31 -34.76 15.06 -16.41
C LYS A 31 -34.74 16.23 -15.45
N GLU A 32 -34.01 16.07 -14.36
CA GLU A 32 -33.80 17.10 -13.32
C GLU A 32 -32.34 17.13 -12.92
N PHE A 33 -31.81 18.31 -12.65
CA PHE A 33 -30.51 18.45 -12.04
C PHE A 33 -30.52 19.45 -10.88
N THR A 34 -29.66 19.23 -9.90
CA THR A 34 -29.45 20.09 -8.75
C THR A 34 -27.98 20.49 -8.68
N PHE A 35 -27.69 21.76 -8.58
CA PHE A 35 -26.35 22.25 -8.36
C PHE A 35 -25.93 21.95 -6.90
N LEU A 36 -24.81 21.25 -6.70
CA LEU A 36 -24.35 20.81 -5.38
C LEU A 36 -23.16 21.63 -4.88
N SER A 37 -22.15 21.83 -5.72
CA SER A 37 -20.95 22.56 -5.32
C SER A 37 -20.24 23.18 -6.49
N LYS A 38 -19.73 24.41 -6.31
CA LYS A 38 -18.99 25.17 -7.29
C LYS A 38 -17.49 24.90 -7.18
N THR A 39 -16.87 24.60 -8.32
CA THR A 39 -15.42 24.58 -8.45
C THR A 39 -14.90 26.00 -8.48
N LEU A 40 -14.07 26.40 -7.51
CA LEU A 40 -13.50 27.73 -7.42
C LEU A 40 -12.15 27.87 -8.16
N ARG A 41 -11.52 26.75 -8.50
CA ARG A 41 -10.25 26.71 -9.23
C ARG A 41 -10.36 25.70 -10.36
N PRO A 42 -9.76 25.99 -11.53
CA PRO A 42 -9.76 25.03 -12.64
C PRO A 42 -9.10 23.71 -12.23
N LEU A 43 -9.67 22.61 -12.69
CA LEU A 43 -9.05 21.29 -12.56
C LEU A 43 -7.86 21.19 -13.55
N PRO A 44 -6.87 20.32 -13.27
CA PRO A 44 -5.85 19.95 -14.25
C PRO A 44 -6.51 19.46 -15.56
N GLU A 45 -5.84 19.68 -16.67
CA GLU A 45 -6.36 19.25 -17.98
C GLU A 45 -6.61 17.73 -18.01
N LYS A 46 -7.78 17.34 -18.50
CA LYS A 46 -8.24 15.94 -18.52
C LYS A 46 -7.33 15.02 -19.35
N TRP A 47 -6.71 15.56 -20.39
CA TRP A 47 -5.97 14.78 -21.40
C TRP A 47 -4.52 14.49 -21.00
N HIS A 48 -3.89 15.36 -20.20
CA HIS A 48 -2.50 15.22 -19.81
C HIS A 48 -2.32 14.96 -18.31
N GLY A 49 -3.40 15.04 -17.52
CA GLY A 49 -3.35 14.88 -16.07
C GLY A 49 -2.42 15.88 -15.39
N LEU A 50 -1.94 15.54 -14.22
CA LEU A 50 -0.81 16.21 -13.57
C LEU A 50 0.48 15.56 -14.08
N THR A 51 1.21 16.26 -14.94
CA THR A 51 2.50 15.80 -15.48
C THR A 51 3.65 16.04 -14.51
N ASP A 52 3.53 17.06 -13.65
CA ASP A 52 4.51 17.35 -12.62
C ASP A 52 4.35 16.40 -11.42
N GLN A 53 5.35 15.53 -11.25
CA GLN A 53 5.35 14.48 -10.22
C GLN A 53 5.35 15.05 -8.81
N GLU A 54 6.05 16.14 -8.58
CA GLU A 54 6.11 16.82 -7.27
C GLU A 54 4.70 17.35 -6.88
N THR A 55 4.03 18.00 -7.81
CA THR A 55 2.64 18.47 -7.61
C THR A 55 1.68 17.30 -7.40
N ALA A 56 1.84 16.19 -8.14
CA ALA A 56 1.02 15.00 -7.97
C ALA A 56 1.17 14.40 -6.56
N TYR A 57 2.37 14.39 -6.00
CA TYR A 57 2.60 13.92 -4.63
C TYR A 57 2.05 14.87 -3.57
N ARG A 58 2.27 16.17 -3.72
CA ARG A 58 1.81 17.19 -2.76
C ARG A 58 0.31 17.42 -2.80
N LYS A 59 -0.30 17.29 -3.97
CA LYS A 59 -1.74 17.50 -4.19
C LYS A 59 -2.40 16.21 -4.67
N ARG A 60 -2.25 15.14 -3.90
CA ARG A 60 -2.74 13.80 -4.25
C ARG A 60 -4.21 13.77 -4.66
N TYR A 61 -5.05 14.61 -4.10
CA TYR A 61 -6.47 14.72 -4.46
C TYR A 61 -6.66 15.17 -5.92
N LEU A 62 -5.81 16.05 -6.44
CA LEU A 62 -5.85 16.45 -7.86
C LEU A 62 -5.35 15.33 -8.78
N ASP A 63 -4.30 14.63 -8.37
CA ASP A 63 -3.80 13.46 -9.08
C ASP A 63 -4.87 12.36 -9.17
N LEU A 64 -5.59 12.07 -8.08
CA LEU A 64 -6.68 11.10 -8.05
C LEU A 64 -7.87 11.49 -8.97
N ILE A 65 -8.14 12.78 -9.13
CA ILE A 65 -9.19 13.27 -10.05
C ILE A 65 -8.76 13.13 -11.51
N SER A 66 -7.46 13.36 -11.78
CA SER A 66 -6.93 13.46 -13.14
C SER A 66 -6.44 12.13 -13.69
N ASN A 67 -5.94 11.23 -12.82
CA ASN A 67 -5.25 10.00 -13.20
C ASN A 67 -5.99 8.78 -12.66
N THR A 68 -6.71 8.07 -13.52
CA THR A 68 -7.41 6.83 -13.16
C THR A 68 -6.45 5.75 -12.65
N GLU A 69 -5.26 5.64 -13.25
CA GLU A 69 -4.23 4.70 -12.82
C GLU A 69 -3.79 4.91 -11.36
N THR A 70 -3.69 6.16 -10.91
CA THR A 70 -3.40 6.47 -9.51
C THR A 70 -4.52 5.97 -8.61
N MET A 71 -5.78 6.21 -8.96
CA MET A 71 -6.93 5.71 -8.22
C MET A 71 -6.91 4.18 -8.15
N ASP A 72 -6.66 3.50 -9.26
CA ASP A 72 -6.64 2.03 -9.32
C ASP A 72 -5.47 1.44 -8.52
N ARG A 73 -4.32 2.11 -8.50
CA ARG A 73 -3.18 1.73 -7.64
C ARG A 73 -3.55 1.77 -6.15
N PHE A 74 -4.25 2.81 -5.70
CA PHE A 74 -4.70 2.89 -4.30
C PHE A 74 -5.78 1.85 -3.97
N LYS A 75 -6.72 1.61 -4.88
CA LYS A 75 -7.72 0.52 -4.73
C LYS A 75 -7.04 -0.85 -4.64
N PHE A 76 -6.08 -1.11 -5.54
CA PHE A 76 -5.32 -2.36 -5.53
C PHE A 76 -4.55 -2.54 -4.22
N ARG A 77 -3.86 -1.48 -3.74
CA ARG A 77 -3.18 -1.51 -2.44
C ARG A 77 -4.13 -1.88 -1.30
N SER A 78 -5.33 -1.29 -1.27
CA SER A 78 -6.34 -1.60 -0.25
C SER A 78 -6.82 -3.06 -0.36
N GLN A 79 -7.01 -3.57 -1.56
CA GLN A 79 -7.36 -4.97 -1.81
C GLN A 79 -6.24 -5.91 -1.35
N PHE A 80 -4.98 -5.60 -1.69
CA PHE A 80 -3.82 -6.39 -1.28
C PHE A 80 -3.73 -6.50 0.26
N ILE A 81 -3.85 -5.39 0.98
CA ILE A 81 -3.80 -5.40 2.45
C ILE A 81 -4.96 -6.23 3.04
N ARG A 82 -6.15 -6.15 2.44
CA ARG A 82 -7.29 -6.98 2.87
C ARG A 82 -7.02 -8.47 2.67
N GLU A 83 -6.50 -8.86 1.50
CA GLU A 83 -6.19 -10.25 1.23
C GLU A 83 -5.03 -10.76 2.10
N LEU A 84 -4.07 -9.89 2.43
CA LEU A 84 -3.02 -10.19 3.38
C LEU A 84 -3.59 -10.54 4.77
N ARG A 85 -4.54 -9.74 5.29
CA ARG A 85 -5.24 -10.05 6.54
C ARG A 85 -6.02 -11.36 6.46
N ASN A 86 -6.73 -11.58 5.36
CA ASN A 86 -7.48 -12.81 5.13
C ASN A 86 -6.57 -14.04 5.15
N PHE A 87 -5.40 -13.93 4.52
CA PHE A 87 -4.41 -14.99 4.49
C PHE A 87 -3.89 -15.33 5.90
N TYR A 88 -3.46 -14.33 6.67
CA TYR A 88 -3.00 -14.53 8.04
C TYR A 88 -4.09 -15.13 8.93
N ALA A 89 -5.31 -14.59 8.87
CA ALA A 89 -6.44 -15.11 9.65
C ALA A 89 -6.77 -16.57 9.30
N LYS A 90 -6.77 -16.93 8.02
CA LYS A 90 -6.98 -18.32 7.53
C LYS A 90 -5.92 -19.28 8.10
N HIS A 91 -4.69 -18.82 8.34
CA HIS A 91 -3.60 -19.62 8.87
C HIS A 91 -3.47 -19.56 10.40
N GLY A 92 -4.47 -19.01 11.07
CA GLY A 92 -4.56 -18.98 12.54
C GLY A 92 -3.69 -17.91 13.21
N PHE A 93 -3.25 -16.89 12.47
CA PHE A 93 -2.56 -15.76 13.05
C PHE A 93 -3.53 -14.75 13.67
N VAL A 94 -3.19 -14.20 14.81
CA VAL A 94 -3.91 -13.12 15.48
C VAL A 94 -3.26 -11.78 15.11
N GLU A 95 -4.05 -10.82 14.63
CA GLU A 95 -3.57 -9.46 14.37
C GLU A 95 -3.45 -8.72 15.71
N LEU A 96 -2.29 -8.15 15.99
CA LEU A 96 -2.05 -7.31 17.15
C LEU A 96 -1.83 -5.85 16.71
N ASP A 97 -2.01 -4.94 17.66
CA ASP A 97 -1.70 -3.52 17.53
C ASP A 97 -0.81 -3.11 18.72
N THR A 98 0.48 -2.97 18.44
CA THR A 98 1.50 -2.71 19.46
C THR A 98 1.81 -1.20 19.56
N PRO A 99 2.40 -0.72 20.67
CA PRO A 99 2.65 0.70 20.88
C PRO A 99 3.51 1.36 19.80
N VAL A 100 3.03 2.51 19.29
CA VAL A 100 3.79 3.37 18.38
C VAL A 100 4.82 4.21 19.11
N LEU A 101 4.48 4.72 20.30
CA LEU A 101 5.40 5.44 21.18
C LEU A 101 6.16 4.45 22.04
N GLN A 102 7.47 4.47 21.97
CA GLN A 102 8.36 3.53 22.66
C GLN A 102 9.40 4.27 23.48
N VAL A 103 9.76 3.73 24.64
CA VAL A 103 10.81 4.29 25.52
C VAL A 103 12.19 4.14 24.87
N ALA A 104 12.39 3.08 24.11
CA ALA A 104 13.61 2.82 23.36
C ALA A 104 13.28 2.35 21.95
N ALA A 105 13.92 2.93 20.95
CA ALA A 105 13.82 2.43 19.59
C ALA A 105 14.55 1.09 19.46
N SER A 106 13.87 0.08 18.97
CA SER A 106 14.39 -1.29 18.85
C SER A 106 13.77 -2.08 17.71
N GLY A 107 14.30 -3.25 17.40
CA GLY A 107 13.79 -4.15 16.38
C GLY A 107 14.34 -3.90 14.97
N ALA A 108 15.17 -2.88 14.76
CA ALA A 108 15.84 -2.61 13.49
C ALA A 108 17.09 -1.75 13.70
N LEU A 109 17.95 -1.68 12.67
CA LEU A 109 19.05 -0.72 12.60
C LEU A 109 18.60 0.50 11.81
N ALA A 110 17.90 1.42 12.49
CA ALA A 110 17.40 2.65 11.88
C ALA A 110 17.42 3.80 12.89
N LYS A 111 17.54 5.03 12.38
CA LYS A 111 17.51 6.23 13.20
C LYS A 111 16.05 6.58 13.54
N PRO A 112 15.67 6.70 14.83
CA PRO A 112 14.28 6.98 15.21
C PRO A 112 13.95 8.47 15.11
N PHE A 113 12.64 8.79 15.02
CA PHE A 113 12.12 10.09 15.39
C PHE A 113 11.96 10.14 16.91
N LYS A 114 12.44 11.22 17.52
CA LYS A 114 12.35 11.48 18.95
C LYS A 114 11.25 12.52 19.21
N THR A 115 10.48 12.31 20.28
CA THR A 115 9.50 13.27 20.77
C THR A 115 9.49 13.28 22.30
N HIS A 116 8.76 14.21 22.91
CA HIS A 116 8.64 14.35 24.34
C HIS A 116 7.25 13.98 24.84
N TYR A 117 7.17 13.15 25.89
CA TYR A 117 5.91 12.75 26.51
C TYR A 117 5.67 13.65 27.75
N ASN A 118 4.86 14.70 27.55
CA ASN A 118 4.66 15.76 28.56
C ASN A 118 4.15 15.23 29.90
N ALA A 119 3.22 14.26 29.91
CA ALA A 119 2.64 13.76 31.16
C ALA A 119 3.64 13.02 32.06
N LEU A 120 4.69 12.47 31.49
CA LEU A 120 5.72 11.72 32.21
C LEU A 120 7.07 12.45 32.23
N ASP A 121 7.14 13.63 31.61
CA ASP A 121 8.35 14.46 31.48
C ASP A 121 9.56 13.63 30.98
N MET A 122 9.33 12.84 29.90
CA MET A 122 10.35 11.93 29.37
C MET A 122 10.39 11.92 27.85
N ASP A 123 11.57 11.65 27.31
CA ASP A 123 11.75 11.42 25.89
C ASP A 123 11.26 10.04 25.49
N VAL A 124 10.54 9.98 24.36
CA VAL A 124 10.07 8.76 23.73
C VAL A 124 10.35 8.81 22.22
N TYR A 125 10.25 7.67 21.58
CA TYR A 125 10.57 7.50 20.17
C TYR A 125 9.38 6.93 19.41
N LEU A 126 9.19 7.37 18.16
CA LEU A 126 8.32 6.66 17.24
C LEU A 126 8.98 5.35 16.83
N ARG A 127 8.23 4.26 16.84
CA ARG A 127 8.74 2.91 16.54
C ARG A 127 9.38 2.81 15.17
N ILE A 128 10.50 2.12 15.08
CA ILE A 128 11.20 1.77 13.84
C ILE A 128 10.83 0.36 13.34
N ALA A 129 10.26 -0.46 14.22
CA ALA A 129 9.72 -1.80 13.97
C ALA A 129 8.80 -2.22 15.14
N PRO A 130 7.84 -3.14 14.96
CA PRO A 130 7.03 -3.72 16.03
C PRO A 130 7.67 -4.93 16.70
N GLU A 131 8.85 -5.39 16.27
CA GLU A 131 9.50 -6.66 16.56
C GLU A 131 9.48 -7.05 18.04
N ILE A 132 9.95 -6.17 18.93
CA ILE A 132 10.14 -6.54 20.35
C ILE A 132 8.80 -6.82 21.01
N TYR A 133 7.80 -5.98 20.81
CA TYR A 133 6.47 -6.20 21.38
C TYR A 133 5.79 -7.46 20.84
N LEU A 134 6.00 -7.78 19.57
CA LEU A 134 5.49 -9.02 18.99
C LEU A 134 6.20 -10.24 19.61
N LYS A 135 7.51 -10.18 19.85
CA LYS A 135 8.24 -11.23 20.56
C LYS A 135 7.80 -11.37 22.02
N GLU A 136 7.53 -10.25 22.70
CA GLU A 136 6.96 -10.28 24.06
C GLU A 136 5.57 -10.94 24.07
N ALA A 137 4.75 -10.70 23.06
CA ALA A 137 3.45 -11.36 22.92
C ALA A 137 3.58 -12.88 22.74
N ILE A 138 4.57 -13.37 21.97
CA ILE A 138 4.89 -14.82 21.89
C ILE A 138 5.30 -15.36 23.26
N VAL A 139 6.15 -14.65 24.01
CA VAL A 139 6.50 -15.03 25.39
C VAL A 139 5.27 -15.04 26.30
N GLY A 140 4.31 -14.13 26.06
CA GLY A 140 3.01 -14.05 26.75
C GLY A 140 2.05 -15.19 26.43
N GLY A 141 2.37 -16.07 25.47
CA GLY A 141 1.61 -17.28 25.16
C GLY A 141 0.82 -17.26 23.85
N PHE A 142 1.02 -16.28 22.98
CA PHE A 142 0.47 -16.35 21.61
C PHE A 142 1.31 -17.32 20.76
N ASP A 143 0.64 -18.19 20.00
CA ASP A 143 1.33 -19.12 19.09
C ASP A 143 1.70 -18.49 17.75
N LYS A 144 0.79 -17.68 17.17
CA LYS A 144 0.94 -17.06 15.85
C LYS A 144 0.34 -15.66 15.86
N ILE A 145 1.14 -14.67 15.55
CA ILE A 145 0.74 -13.27 15.57
C ILE A 145 1.32 -12.52 14.37
N PHE A 146 0.63 -11.45 13.98
CA PHE A 146 1.15 -10.50 13.00
C PHE A 146 0.66 -9.09 13.31
N GLU A 147 1.33 -8.10 12.73
CA GLU A 147 0.91 -6.71 12.74
C GLU A 147 1.17 -6.08 11.38
N ILE A 148 0.20 -5.32 10.86
CA ILE A 148 0.38 -4.42 9.72
C ILE A 148 0.64 -3.03 10.29
N ALA A 149 1.90 -2.76 10.57
CA ALA A 149 2.36 -1.63 11.34
C ALA A 149 2.70 -0.41 10.50
N ARG A 150 2.42 0.79 11.01
CA ARG A 150 3.08 2.00 10.58
C ARG A 150 4.39 2.15 11.35
N VAL A 151 5.50 2.30 10.62
CA VAL A 151 6.85 2.45 11.20
C VAL A 151 7.52 3.72 10.68
N PHE A 152 8.48 4.23 11.44
CA PHE A 152 9.07 5.55 11.25
C PHE A 152 10.60 5.46 11.30
N ARG A 153 11.29 5.89 10.24
CA ARG A 153 12.75 5.88 10.16
C ARG A 153 13.25 7.25 9.70
N ASN A 154 13.97 7.94 10.57
CA ASN A 154 14.48 9.30 10.35
C ASN A 154 15.83 9.28 9.62
N GLU A 155 15.80 8.81 8.39
CA GLU A 155 16.97 8.61 7.53
C GLU A 155 16.82 9.36 6.22
N GLY A 156 17.70 9.10 5.26
CA GLY A 156 17.62 9.68 3.92
C GLY A 156 16.34 9.28 3.17
N MET A 157 15.94 10.08 2.21
CA MET A 157 14.76 9.87 1.38
C MET A 157 15.18 9.69 -0.07
N ASP A 158 14.62 8.66 -0.72
CA ASP A 158 14.74 8.42 -2.16
C ASP A 158 13.42 7.83 -2.73
N ALA A 159 13.44 7.37 -3.96
CA ALA A 159 12.26 6.81 -4.63
C ALA A 159 11.70 5.55 -3.95
N SER A 160 12.50 4.84 -3.18
CA SER A 160 12.16 3.57 -2.50
C SER A 160 12.16 3.64 -0.98
N HIS A 161 12.66 4.73 -0.38
CA HIS A 161 12.74 4.90 1.06
C HIS A 161 11.97 6.13 1.53
N LEU A 162 10.93 5.87 2.35
CA LEU A 162 10.13 6.90 3.00
C LEU A 162 10.40 6.87 4.51
N GLN A 163 10.30 8.03 5.16
CA GLN A 163 10.43 8.15 6.61
C GLN A 163 9.30 7.50 7.38
N GLU A 164 8.16 7.34 6.71
CA GLU A 164 6.96 6.70 7.25
C GLU A 164 6.41 5.71 6.21
N PHE A 165 6.28 4.44 6.59
CA PHE A 165 5.78 3.41 5.68
C PHE A 165 5.05 2.29 6.42
N THR A 166 4.32 1.48 5.67
CA THR A 166 3.62 0.31 6.20
C THR A 166 4.52 -0.91 6.09
N MET A 167 4.67 -1.63 7.19
CA MET A 167 5.40 -2.88 7.31
C MET A 167 4.46 -3.97 7.79
N VAL A 168 4.66 -5.20 7.37
CA VAL A 168 4.06 -6.37 8.01
C VAL A 168 5.16 -7.18 8.66
N GLU A 169 4.95 -7.53 9.93
CA GLU A 169 5.76 -8.52 10.63
C GLU A 169 4.87 -9.60 11.20
N HIS A 170 5.38 -10.82 11.23
CA HIS A 170 4.70 -11.94 11.84
C HIS A 170 5.67 -12.85 12.59
N TYR A 171 5.16 -13.51 13.61
CA TYR A 171 5.90 -14.44 14.45
C TYR A 171 5.04 -15.68 14.69
N ALA A 172 5.66 -16.85 14.62
CA ALA A 172 5.03 -18.12 14.92
C ALA A 172 5.94 -18.98 15.80
N SER A 173 5.38 -19.50 16.88
CA SER A 173 6.11 -20.40 17.79
C SER A 173 6.53 -21.66 17.05
N TYR A 174 7.73 -22.16 17.35
CA TYR A 174 8.31 -23.41 16.84
C TYR A 174 8.60 -23.43 15.32
N TRP A 175 8.46 -22.29 14.60
CA TRP A 175 8.86 -22.18 13.21
C TRP A 175 10.35 -21.84 13.08
N ASP A 176 10.97 -22.43 12.05
CA ASP A 176 12.29 -22.00 11.59
C ASP A 176 12.18 -21.12 10.31
N TYR A 177 13.36 -20.74 9.78
CA TYR A 177 13.39 -19.91 8.56
C TYR A 177 12.83 -20.63 7.33
N LYS A 178 12.85 -21.96 7.27
CA LYS A 178 12.31 -22.74 6.15
C LYS A 178 10.78 -22.72 6.16
N ASP A 179 10.15 -22.84 7.36
CA ASP A 179 8.73 -22.67 7.54
C ASP A 179 8.28 -21.29 7.08
N ASN A 180 9.05 -20.26 7.47
CA ASN A 180 8.78 -18.88 7.09
C ASN A 180 8.92 -18.64 5.58
N MET A 181 9.93 -19.21 4.94
CA MET A 181 10.12 -19.15 3.48
C MET A 181 8.94 -19.79 2.75
N LYS A 182 8.50 -20.97 3.17
CA LYS A 182 7.35 -21.68 2.62
C LYS A 182 6.07 -20.87 2.78
N PHE A 183 5.82 -20.38 3.98
CA PHE A 183 4.65 -19.57 4.29
C PHE A 183 4.61 -18.28 3.46
N THR A 184 5.75 -17.61 3.28
CA THR A 184 5.87 -16.41 2.45
C THR A 184 5.56 -16.72 0.98
N GLU A 185 6.08 -17.82 0.45
CA GLU A 185 5.76 -18.28 -0.91
C GLU A 185 4.27 -18.54 -1.09
N GLU A 186 3.65 -19.31 -0.18
CA GLU A 186 2.21 -19.59 -0.17
C GLU A 186 1.39 -18.30 -0.11
N MET A 187 1.80 -17.34 0.71
CA MET A 187 1.15 -16.04 0.85
C MET A 187 1.13 -15.26 -0.47
N PHE A 188 2.27 -15.14 -1.13
CA PHE A 188 2.34 -14.43 -2.40
C PHE A 188 1.55 -15.13 -3.50
N VAL A 189 1.66 -16.46 -3.59
CA VAL A 189 0.93 -17.26 -4.58
C VAL A 189 -0.59 -17.09 -4.41
N GLU A 190 -1.10 -17.20 -3.18
CA GLU A 190 -2.54 -17.05 -2.94
C GLU A 190 -3.02 -15.62 -3.24
N ILE A 191 -2.32 -14.61 -2.74
CA ILE A 191 -2.73 -13.21 -2.90
C ILE A 191 -2.62 -12.76 -4.36
N VAL A 192 -1.51 -13.05 -5.04
CA VAL A 192 -1.30 -12.65 -6.44
C VAL A 192 -2.27 -13.40 -7.34
N GLY A 193 -2.44 -14.71 -7.14
CA GLY A 193 -3.41 -15.51 -7.89
C GLY A 193 -4.82 -14.95 -7.78
N LYS A 194 -5.23 -14.56 -6.58
CA LYS A 194 -6.56 -14.00 -6.32
C LYS A 194 -6.74 -12.60 -6.92
N LEU A 195 -5.73 -11.74 -6.86
CA LEU A 195 -5.84 -10.36 -7.31
C LEU A 195 -5.53 -10.15 -8.78
N LYS A 196 -4.64 -10.95 -9.37
CA LYS A 196 -4.19 -10.85 -10.77
C LYS A 196 -4.74 -11.94 -11.67
N GLY A 197 -5.19 -13.07 -11.12
CA GLY A 197 -5.65 -14.23 -11.88
C GLY A 197 -4.54 -14.97 -12.62
N SER A 198 -3.27 -14.61 -12.42
CA SER A 198 -2.09 -15.21 -13.06
C SER A 198 -0.89 -15.11 -12.15
N MET A 199 -0.01 -16.11 -12.21
CA MET A 199 1.31 -16.06 -11.58
C MET A 199 2.34 -15.33 -12.43
N ASN A 200 2.10 -15.15 -13.73
CA ASN A 200 2.91 -14.30 -14.59
C ASN A 200 2.39 -12.86 -14.49
N ILE A 201 3.19 -11.97 -13.92
CA ILE A 201 2.89 -10.56 -13.75
C ILE A 201 3.87 -9.70 -14.54
N THR A 202 3.40 -8.56 -15.03
CA THR A 202 4.25 -7.58 -15.71
C THR A 202 4.47 -6.39 -14.79
N ILE A 203 5.73 -6.06 -14.54
CA ILE A 203 6.13 -4.94 -13.68
C ILE A 203 7.21 -4.10 -14.38
N PRO A 204 7.31 -2.79 -14.10
CA PRO A 204 8.43 -2.00 -14.59
C PRO A 204 9.72 -2.38 -13.83
N ASN A 205 10.82 -2.52 -14.56
CA ASN A 205 12.16 -2.61 -14.01
C ASN A 205 12.68 -1.22 -13.55
N ARG A 206 13.95 -1.13 -13.15
CA ARG A 206 14.55 0.15 -12.68
C ARG A 206 14.62 1.21 -13.79
N GLU A 207 14.74 0.78 -15.04
CA GLU A 207 14.79 1.62 -16.24
C GLU A 207 13.38 2.02 -16.72
N GLY A 208 12.32 1.49 -16.09
CA GLY A 208 10.92 1.72 -16.47
C GLY A 208 10.41 0.80 -17.58
N GLU A 209 11.21 -0.18 -18.02
CA GLU A 209 10.80 -1.16 -19.02
C GLU A 209 9.93 -2.24 -18.39
N LEU A 210 8.88 -2.65 -19.09
CA LEU A 210 7.98 -3.70 -18.62
C LEU A 210 8.63 -5.08 -18.76
N VAL A 211 8.84 -5.75 -17.65
CA VAL A 211 9.38 -7.11 -17.58
C VAL A 211 8.34 -8.09 -17.04
N SER A 212 8.32 -9.29 -17.58
CA SER A 212 7.48 -10.37 -17.09
C SER A 212 8.20 -11.10 -15.96
N VAL A 213 7.52 -11.28 -14.84
CA VAL A 213 8.01 -12.04 -13.68
C VAL A 213 7.07 -13.20 -13.44
N ASP A 214 7.62 -14.41 -13.44
CA ASP A 214 6.90 -15.64 -13.13
C ASP A 214 7.03 -15.94 -11.62
N LEU A 215 5.91 -15.91 -10.91
CA LEU A 215 5.80 -16.24 -9.49
C LEU A 215 5.32 -17.67 -9.24
N THR A 216 5.31 -18.54 -10.27
CA THR A 216 4.90 -19.93 -10.14
C THR A 216 5.84 -20.68 -9.18
N PRO A 217 5.32 -21.36 -8.14
CA PRO A 217 6.15 -22.16 -7.25
C PRO A 217 6.60 -23.48 -7.92
N PRO A 218 7.67 -24.11 -7.39
CA PRO A 218 8.46 -23.71 -6.23
C PRO A 218 9.50 -22.62 -6.55
N TRP A 219 9.67 -21.67 -5.64
CA TRP A 219 10.71 -20.65 -5.79
C TRP A 219 12.08 -21.21 -5.44
N ASP A 220 13.10 -20.76 -6.16
CA ASP A 220 14.49 -21.13 -5.90
C ASP A 220 14.92 -20.77 -4.47
N ARG A 221 15.63 -21.69 -3.84
CA ARG A 221 16.24 -21.52 -2.52
C ARG A 221 17.75 -21.45 -2.69
N LYS A 222 18.30 -20.26 -2.63
CA LYS A 222 19.73 -19.99 -2.81
C LYS A 222 20.28 -19.22 -1.64
N THR A 223 21.51 -19.50 -1.27
CA THR A 223 22.24 -18.68 -0.29
C THR A 223 22.68 -17.35 -0.93
N PRO A 224 22.93 -16.29 -0.14
CA PRO A 224 23.51 -15.05 -0.67
C PRO A 224 24.81 -15.27 -1.45
N ARG A 225 25.62 -16.25 -1.05
CA ARG A 225 26.86 -16.60 -1.75
C ARG A 225 26.56 -17.17 -3.16
N GLU A 226 25.61 -18.10 -3.27
CA GLU A 226 25.21 -18.67 -4.57
C GLU A 226 24.62 -17.60 -5.50
N LEU A 227 23.83 -16.68 -4.98
CA LEU A 227 23.30 -15.57 -5.77
C LEU A 227 24.42 -14.65 -6.25
N ASN A 228 25.33 -14.23 -5.35
CA ASN A 228 26.45 -13.37 -5.74
C ASN A 228 27.36 -14.02 -6.79
N ILE A 229 27.63 -15.32 -6.68
CA ILE A 229 28.42 -16.06 -7.68
C ILE A 229 27.69 -16.10 -9.03
N ALA A 230 26.37 -16.35 -9.01
CA ALA A 230 25.57 -16.40 -10.24
C ALA A 230 25.51 -15.05 -10.96
N ASP A 231 25.39 -13.96 -10.22
CA ASP A 231 25.21 -12.62 -10.78
C ASP A 231 26.53 -11.92 -11.15
N SER A 232 27.61 -12.17 -10.39
CA SER A 232 28.91 -11.52 -10.60
C SER A 232 29.89 -12.35 -11.42
N GLY A 233 29.66 -13.65 -11.58
CA GLY A 233 30.57 -14.57 -12.25
C GLY A 233 31.86 -14.85 -11.45
N LEU A 234 31.92 -14.54 -10.17
CA LEU A 234 33.08 -14.72 -9.28
C LEU A 234 33.05 -16.06 -8.55
#